data_f26f269b1fc5f0cbc01eef574057a733
#
_entry.id   f26f269b1fc5f0cbc01eef574057a733
#
_cell.length_a   1.000
_cell.length_b   1.000
_cell.length_c   1.000
_cell.angle_alpha   90.00
_cell.angle_beta   90.00
_cell.angle_gamma   90.00
#
_symmetry.space_group_name_H-M   'P 1'
#
loop_
_entity.id
_entity.type
_entity.pdbx_description
1 polymer ?
#
loop_
_entity_poly.entity_id
_entity_poly.type
_entity_poly.pdbx_seq_one_letter_code
_entity_poly.pdbx_strand_id
1 'polypeptide(L)'
;LLVILLGIASFIFWRWVLRKFISNPSKRKVFIWIATLVTTPVAWAAVMAVFIWAILHEPSSDFDKTEWKKAKVNQYEMADDLIESNRCIGQDTAQLKQLIGEPTWRDTKANRWVYHIGSGGGGLGFLHHNLLVTFKNNRVLSVVHERLPN
;
A
#
# COMPACT_ATOMS: atom_id res chain seq x y z
N LEU A 1 5.82 2.70 -25.50
CA LEU A 1 4.48 2.92 -26.00
C LEU A 1 3.76 4.08 -25.26
N LEU A 2 3.68 4.02 -23.93
CA LEU A 2 2.98 5.03 -23.11
C LEU A 2 3.49 6.47 -23.36
N VAL A 3 4.80 6.67 -23.37
CA VAL A 3 5.41 7.99 -23.62
C VAL A 3 5.03 8.56 -25.00
N ILE A 4 4.97 7.70 -26.01
CA ILE A 4 4.56 8.09 -27.36
C ILE A 4 3.09 8.55 -27.36
N LEU A 5 2.22 7.80 -26.70
CA LEU A 5 0.80 8.16 -26.58
C LEU A 5 0.60 9.47 -25.81
N LEU A 6 1.34 9.70 -24.73
CA LEU A 6 1.34 10.95 -23.99
C LEU A 6 1.85 12.12 -24.85
N GLY A 7 2.88 11.90 -25.65
CA GLY A 7 3.38 12.90 -26.60
C GLY A 7 2.36 13.29 -27.64
N ILE A 8 1.67 12.32 -28.24
CA ILE A 8 0.60 12.57 -29.22
C ILE A 8 -0.57 13.31 -28.56
N ALA A 9 -1.02 12.88 -27.40
CA ALA A 9 -2.11 13.53 -26.68
C ALA A 9 -1.75 14.98 -26.30
N SER A 10 -0.54 15.21 -25.79
CA SER A 10 -0.02 16.53 -25.46
C SER A 10 0.06 17.43 -26.70
N PHE A 11 0.54 16.89 -27.83
CA PHE A 11 0.61 17.64 -29.08
C PHE A 11 -0.79 18.07 -29.59
N ILE A 12 -1.76 17.16 -29.58
CA ILE A 12 -3.15 17.44 -29.97
C ILE A 12 -3.76 18.50 -29.05
N PHE A 13 -3.56 18.36 -27.74
CA PHE A 13 -4.04 19.31 -26.74
C PHE A 13 -3.47 20.72 -26.98
N TRP A 14 -2.15 20.86 -27.11
CA TRP A 14 -1.51 22.16 -27.35
C TRP A 14 -1.88 22.73 -28.69
N ARG A 15 -2.05 21.92 -29.72
CA ARG A 15 -2.54 22.38 -31.04
C ARG A 15 -3.94 23.00 -30.93
N TRP A 16 -4.83 22.39 -30.11
CA TRP A 16 -6.17 22.91 -29.90
C TRP A 16 -6.17 24.20 -29.07
N VAL A 17 -5.44 24.22 -27.95
CA VAL A 17 -5.34 25.40 -27.07
C VAL A 17 -4.73 26.60 -27.78
N LEU A 18 -3.54 26.41 -28.38
CA LEU A 18 -2.78 27.53 -28.96
C LEU A 18 -3.43 28.09 -30.24
N ARG A 19 -4.38 27.39 -30.84
CA ARG A 19 -5.20 27.96 -31.93
C ARG A 19 -6.01 29.17 -31.48
N LYS A 20 -6.39 29.23 -30.20
CA LYS A 20 -7.17 30.35 -29.64
C LYS A 20 -6.34 31.57 -29.31
N PHE A 21 -5.05 31.38 -29.03
CA PHE A 21 -4.17 32.47 -28.52
C PHE A 21 -3.14 32.97 -29.51
N ILE A 22 -2.75 32.17 -30.49
CA ILE A 22 -1.68 32.54 -31.43
C ILE A 22 -2.21 32.50 -32.86
N SER A 23 -2.37 33.70 -33.45
CA SER A 23 -2.85 33.86 -34.82
C SER A 23 -1.77 33.52 -35.87
N ASN A 24 -0.48 33.80 -35.58
CA ASN A 24 0.61 33.53 -36.50
C ASN A 24 0.92 32.02 -36.58
N PRO A 25 0.77 31.38 -37.76
CA PRO A 25 0.91 29.94 -37.92
C PRO A 25 2.33 29.42 -37.67
N SER A 26 3.36 30.19 -38.03
CA SER A 26 4.78 29.80 -37.83
C SER A 26 5.14 29.81 -36.34
N LYS A 27 4.81 30.89 -35.63
CA LYS A 27 5.03 30.99 -34.18
C LYS A 27 4.24 29.91 -33.43
N ARG A 28 2.99 29.68 -33.82
CA ARG A 28 2.14 28.65 -33.22
C ARG A 28 2.75 27.25 -33.30
N LYS A 29 3.32 26.85 -34.45
CA LYS A 29 4.02 25.58 -34.60
C LYS A 29 5.17 25.43 -33.60
N VAL A 30 6.01 26.45 -33.50
CA VAL A 30 7.15 26.43 -32.55
C VAL A 30 6.68 26.27 -31.11
N PHE A 31 5.69 27.05 -30.72
CA PHE A 31 5.14 26.97 -29.36
C PHE A 31 4.49 25.61 -29.06
N ILE A 32 3.80 24.98 -30.03
CA ILE A 32 3.25 23.63 -29.87
C ILE A 32 4.36 22.62 -29.59
N TRP A 33 5.46 22.64 -30.36
CA TRP A 33 6.57 21.73 -30.17
C TRP A 33 7.26 21.94 -28.82
N ILE A 34 7.54 23.19 -28.45
CA ILE A 34 8.15 23.49 -27.13
C ILE A 34 7.24 23.05 -26.00
N ALA A 35 5.96 23.37 -26.05
CA ALA A 35 5.00 22.99 -25.02
C ALA A 35 4.88 21.46 -24.92
N THR A 36 4.81 20.76 -26.05
CA THR A 36 4.77 19.28 -26.06
C THR A 36 6.04 18.68 -25.47
N LEU A 37 7.22 19.20 -25.86
CA LEU A 37 8.51 18.71 -25.36
C LEU A 37 8.64 18.86 -23.84
N VAL A 38 8.12 19.94 -23.28
CA VAL A 38 8.15 20.19 -21.83
C VAL A 38 7.08 19.40 -21.08
N THR A 39 5.85 19.37 -21.59
CA THR A 39 4.72 18.76 -20.87
C THR A 39 4.73 17.24 -20.93
N THR A 40 5.28 16.62 -21.98
CA THR A 40 5.32 15.15 -22.09
C THR A 40 6.14 14.49 -20.98
N PRO A 41 7.38 14.89 -20.68
CA PRO A 41 8.13 14.28 -19.57
C PRO A 41 7.50 14.58 -18.21
N VAL A 42 6.91 15.76 -18.02
CA VAL A 42 6.21 16.10 -16.77
C VAL A 42 4.98 15.20 -16.57
N ALA A 43 4.17 15.02 -17.61
CA ALA A 43 3.02 14.13 -17.55
C ALA A 43 3.44 12.68 -17.31
N TRP A 44 4.52 12.22 -17.93
CA TRP A 44 5.05 10.89 -17.71
C TRP A 44 5.55 10.71 -16.26
N ALA A 45 6.29 11.68 -15.72
CA ALA A 45 6.74 11.65 -14.33
C ALA A 45 5.57 11.62 -13.34
N ALA A 46 4.49 12.37 -13.60
CA ALA A 46 3.28 12.35 -12.80
C ALA A 46 2.60 10.96 -12.82
N VAL A 47 2.47 10.34 -14.00
CA VAL A 47 1.93 8.97 -14.12
C VAL A 47 2.79 7.97 -13.37
N MET A 48 4.11 8.06 -13.48
CA MET A 48 5.03 7.19 -12.75
C MET A 48 4.95 7.40 -11.24
N ALA A 49 4.82 8.64 -10.79
CA ALA A 49 4.66 8.95 -9.36
C ALA A 49 3.38 8.33 -8.78
N VAL A 50 2.24 8.45 -9.50
CA VAL A 50 0.98 7.81 -9.10
C VAL A 50 1.10 6.29 -9.11
N PHE A 51 1.76 5.73 -10.10
CA PHE A 51 1.97 4.29 -10.21
C PHE A 51 2.83 3.74 -9.05
N ILE A 52 3.95 4.44 -8.74
CA ILE A 52 4.81 4.08 -7.61
C ILE A 52 4.06 4.22 -6.30
N TRP A 53 3.31 5.31 -6.13
CA TRP A 53 2.49 5.50 -4.93
C TRP A 53 1.46 4.37 -4.76
N ALA A 54 0.75 4.00 -5.82
CA ALA A 54 -0.23 2.92 -5.79
C ALA A 54 0.38 1.54 -5.46
N ILE A 55 1.62 1.28 -5.94
CA ILE A 55 2.34 0.06 -5.63
C ILE A 55 2.83 0.04 -4.17
N LEU A 56 3.35 1.17 -3.68
CA LEU A 56 3.90 1.26 -2.33
C LEU A 56 2.83 1.38 -1.24
N HIS A 57 1.61 1.74 -1.62
CA HIS A 57 0.53 1.91 -0.66
C HIS A 57 0.01 0.56 -0.18
N GLU A 58 0.19 0.29 1.11
CA GLU A 58 -0.44 -0.86 1.77
C GLU A 58 -1.89 -0.49 2.13
N PRO A 59 -2.88 -1.30 1.71
CA PRO A 59 -4.25 -1.09 2.15
C PRO A 59 -4.32 -1.32 3.67
N SER A 60 -5.03 -0.45 4.36
CA SER A 60 -5.32 -0.57 5.79
C SER A 60 -6.81 -0.48 6.03
N SER A 61 -7.31 -1.24 6.99
CA SER A 61 -8.70 -1.25 7.39
C SER A 61 -8.84 -1.39 8.90
N ASP A 62 -9.95 -0.90 9.43
CA ASP A 62 -10.27 -1.04 10.85
C ASP A 62 -10.46 -2.50 11.23
N PHE A 63 -10.02 -2.88 12.42
CA PHE A 63 -10.16 -4.24 12.92
C PHE A 63 -11.62 -4.60 13.20
N ASP A 64 -12.13 -5.54 12.43
CA ASP A 64 -13.39 -6.24 12.70
C ASP A 64 -13.12 -7.73 12.95
N LYS A 65 -13.58 -8.24 14.11
CA LYS A 65 -13.36 -9.62 14.52
C LYS A 65 -13.98 -10.65 13.57
N THR A 66 -15.10 -10.30 12.93
CA THR A 66 -15.82 -11.20 12.02
C THR A 66 -15.08 -11.27 10.70
N GLU A 67 -14.68 -10.13 10.18
CA GLU A 67 -13.89 -10.04 8.96
C GLU A 67 -12.48 -10.62 9.15
N TRP A 68 -11.83 -10.39 10.28
CA TRP A 68 -10.56 -11.02 10.63
C TRP A 68 -10.60 -12.55 10.52
N LYS A 69 -11.68 -13.17 11.01
CA LYS A 69 -11.85 -14.64 10.96
C LYS A 69 -12.16 -15.17 9.56
N LYS A 70 -12.74 -14.35 8.68
CA LYS A 70 -13.03 -14.68 7.28
C LYS A 70 -11.82 -14.44 6.38
N ALA A 71 -11.09 -13.35 6.62
CA ALA A 71 -10.01 -12.86 5.78
C ALA A 71 -8.69 -13.60 6.07
N LYS A 72 -8.61 -14.88 5.71
CA LYS A 72 -7.39 -15.67 5.93
C LYS A 72 -6.14 -15.17 5.19
N VAL A 73 -6.30 -14.39 4.15
CA VAL A 73 -5.22 -13.93 3.27
C VAL A 73 -4.85 -12.47 3.50
N ASN A 74 -5.81 -11.64 3.92
CA ASN A 74 -5.66 -10.20 4.02
C ASN A 74 -5.80 -9.66 5.45
N GLN A 75 -5.52 -10.49 6.46
CA GLN A 75 -5.57 -10.07 7.86
C GLN A 75 -4.57 -8.96 8.17
N TYR A 76 -3.48 -8.86 7.39
CA TYR A 76 -2.47 -7.83 7.55
C TYR A 76 -3.03 -6.40 7.40
N GLU A 77 -4.09 -6.21 6.60
CA GLU A 77 -4.75 -4.91 6.41
C GLU A 77 -5.37 -4.35 7.71
N MET A 78 -5.76 -5.25 8.63
CA MET A 78 -6.37 -4.91 9.93
C MET A 78 -5.38 -4.95 11.10
N ALA A 79 -4.13 -5.37 10.85
CA ALA A 79 -3.16 -5.63 11.92
C ALA A 79 -2.72 -4.37 12.65
N ASP A 80 -2.54 -3.28 11.93
CA ASP A 80 -2.08 -2.03 12.50
C ASP A 80 -3.16 -1.42 13.42
N ASP A 81 -4.43 -1.41 13.03
CA ASP A 81 -5.54 -0.97 13.89
C ASP A 81 -5.73 -1.89 15.12
N LEU A 82 -5.57 -3.20 14.94
CA LEU A 82 -5.61 -4.16 16.06
C LEU A 82 -4.54 -3.83 17.12
N ILE A 83 -3.34 -3.42 16.68
CA ILE A 83 -2.24 -3.05 17.56
C ILE A 83 -2.50 -1.69 18.21
N GLU A 84 -2.85 -0.67 17.42
CA GLU A 84 -3.08 0.70 17.89
C GLU A 84 -4.24 0.78 18.89
N SER A 85 -5.28 -0.01 18.67
CA SER A 85 -6.41 -0.11 19.60
C SER A 85 -6.10 -0.85 20.90
N ASN A 86 -4.90 -1.43 21.05
CA ASN A 86 -4.43 -2.19 22.22
C ASN A 86 -5.36 -3.34 22.65
N ARG A 87 -6.20 -3.84 21.76
CA ARG A 87 -7.22 -4.87 22.07
C ARG A 87 -6.65 -6.20 22.53
N CYS A 88 -5.40 -6.48 22.18
CA CYS A 88 -4.72 -7.72 22.58
C CYS A 88 -3.99 -7.58 23.92
N ILE A 89 -3.58 -6.39 24.32
CA ILE A 89 -2.73 -6.16 25.49
C ILE A 89 -3.44 -6.57 26.79
N GLY A 90 -2.72 -7.30 27.65
CA GLY A 90 -3.23 -7.80 28.94
C GLY A 90 -4.17 -8.99 28.85
N GLN A 91 -4.59 -9.41 27.66
CA GLN A 91 -5.41 -10.61 27.46
C GLN A 91 -4.61 -11.86 27.80
N ASP A 92 -5.31 -12.89 28.31
CA ASP A 92 -4.73 -14.22 28.45
C ASP A 92 -4.77 -14.99 27.11
N THR A 93 -4.15 -16.17 27.09
CA THR A 93 -4.05 -17.00 25.89
C THR A 93 -5.40 -17.46 25.35
N ALA A 94 -6.41 -17.67 26.21
CA ALA A 94 -7.75 -18.11 25.80
C ALA A 94 -8.53 -16.95 25.17
N GLN A 95 -8.47 -15.78 25.78
CA GLN A 95 -9.08 -14.54 25.26
C GLN A 95 -8.47 -14.14 23.91
N LEU A 96 -7.14 -14.22 23.80
CA LEU A 96 -6.44 -13.92 22.54
C LEU A 96 -6.89 -14.86 21.41
N LYS A 97 -7.00 -16.17 21.68
CA LYS A 97 -7.51 -17.13 20.68
C LYS A 97 -8.95 -16.85 20.29
N GLN A 98 -9.78 -16.41 21.23
CA GLN A 98 -11.16 -16.00 20.90
C GLN A 98 -11.20 -14.76 20.02
N LEU A 99 -10.24 -13.85 20.18
CA LEU A 99 -10.15 -12.61 19.41
C LEU A 99 -9.63 -12.83 18.00
N ILE A 100 -8.42 -13.40 17.87
CA ILE A 100 -7.68 -13.48 16.59
C ILE A 100 -7.45 -14.92 16.09
N GLY A 101 -7.83 -15.93 16.84
CA GLY A 101 -7.70 -17.34 16.44
C GLY A 101 -6.47 -18.04 17.00
N GLU A 102 -6.18 -19.24 16.49
CA GLU A 102 -5.00 -20.02 16.88
C GLU A 102 -3.75 -19.46 16.19
N PRO A 103 -2.60 -19.44 16.90
CA PRO A 103 -1.34 -19.03 16.29
C PRO A 103 -0.88 -20.06 15.25
N THR A 104 -0.20 -19.58 14.22
CA THR A 104 0.44 -20.43 13.22
C THR A 104 1.59 -21.21 13.83
N TRP A 105 2.33 -20.55 14.73
CA TRP A 105 3.48 -21.15 15.39
C TRP A 105 3.68 -20.57 16.81
N ARG A 106 4.31 -21.36 17.69
CA ARG A 106 4.60 -20.98 19.08
C ARG A 106 6.08 -21.15 19.36
N ASP A 107 6.73 -20.05 19.70
CA ASP A 107 8.11 -20.04 20.19
C ASP A 107 8.09 -20.11 21.73
N THR A 108 8.26 -21.30 22.26
CA THR A 108 8.24 -21.54 23.71
C THR A 108 9.47 -20.95 24.41
N LYS A 109 10.60 -20.84 23.69
CA LYS A 109 11.86 -20.26 24.23
C LYS A 109 11.75 -18.75 24.41
N ALA A 110 11.14 -18.08 23.44
CA ALA A 110 10.93 -16.63 23.48
C ALA A 110 9.59 -16.24 24.13
N ASN A 111 8.81 -17.20 24.59
CA ASN A 111 7.46 -16.98 25.15
C ASN A 111 6.57 -16.16 24.21
N ARG A 112 6.59 -16.50 22.92
CA ARG A 112 6.00 -15.73 21.83
C ARG A 112 5.15 -16.61 20.92
N TRP A 113 4.01 -16.07 20.49
CA TRP A 113 3.17 -16.66 19.45
C TRP A 113 3.32 -15.87 18.15
N VAL A 114 3.33 -16.60 17.05
CA VAL A 114 3.44 -16.04 15.72
C VAL A 114 2.19 -16.38 14.92
N TYR A 115 1.55 -15.38 14.36
CA TYR A 115 0.42 -15.52 13.46
C TYR A 115 0.86 -15.07 12.07
N HIS A 116 0.78 -15.96 11.08
CA HIS A 116 0.92 -15.55 9.69
C HIS A 116 -0.39 -14.91 9.23
N ILE A 117 -0.37 -13.62 8.92
CA ILE A 117 -1.55 -12.81 8.65
C ILE A 117 -1.73 -12.44 7.17
N GLY A 118 -0.95 -13.08 6.31
CA GLY A 118 -1.06 -12.94 4.86
C GLY A 118 0.21 -12.47 4.19
N SER A 119 0.09 -12.24 2.89
CA SER A 119 1.18 -11.72 2.06
C SER A 119 0.59 -10.69 1.11
N GLY A 120 1.21 -9.51 1.03
CA GLY A 120 0.73 -8.43 0.19
C GLY A 120 1.44 -7.12 0.48
N GLY A 121 1.04 -6.02 -0.15
CA GLY A 121 1.61 -4.69 0.07
C GLY A 121 3.09 -4.55 -0.31
N GLY A 122 3.67 -3.41 0.04
CA GLY A 122 5.12 -3.17 0.04
C GLY A 122 5.84 -3.29 -1.30
N GLY A 123 5.28 -2.74 -2.37
CA GLY A 123 5.94 -2.75 -3.67
C GLY A 123 5.94 -4.12 -4.35
N LEU A 124 5.02 -4.36 -5.25
CA LEU A 124 4.80 -5.61 -5.98
C LEU A 124 4.20 -6.77 -5.15
N GLY A 125 3.71 -6.52 -3.94
CA GLY A 125 2.89 -7.49 -3.20
C GLY A 125 3.62 -8.68 -2.58
N PHE A 126 4.90 -8.54 -2.28
CA PHE A 126 5.74 -9.65 -1.82
C PHE A 126 6.27 -9.49 -0.39
N LEU A 127 5.55 -8.79 0.48
CA LEU A 127 5.83 -8.86 1.91
C LEU A 127 5.04 -10.01 2.55
N HIS A 128 5.72 -10.77 3.39
CA HIS A 128 5.07 -11.68 4.33
C HIS A 128 4.81 -10.94 5.63
N HIS A 129 3.57 -11.00 6.08
CA HIS A 129 3.11 -10.32 7.27
C HIS A 129 2.93 -11.32 8.39
N ASN A 130 3.60 -11.08 9.52
CA ASN A 130 3.44 -11.84 10.74
C ASN A 130 3.04 -10.92 11.90
N LEU A 131 2.16 -11.40 12.75
CA LEU A 131 1.84 -10.77 14.02
C LEU A 131 2.57 -11.52 15.11
N LEU A 132 3.49 -10.85 15.78
CA LEU A 132 4.29 -11.41 16.88
C LEU A 132 3.66 -10.99 18.21
N VAL A 133 3.17 -11.95 18.98
CA VAL A 133 2.57 -11.70 20.29
C VAL A 133 3.47 -12.27 21.37
N THR A 134 4.03 -11.39 22.22
CA THR A 134 4.90 -11.78 23.32
C THR A 134 4.12 -11.80 24.63
N PHE A 135 4.35 -12.82 25.43
CA PHE A 135 3.68 -13.03 26.71
C PHE A 135 4.61 -12.81 27.90
N LYS A 136 4.03 -12.29 28.99
CA LYS A 136 4.63 -12.27 30.32
C LYS A 136 3.57 -12.67 31.36
N ASN A 137 3.89 -13.64 32.22
CA ASN A 137 2.95 -14.14 33.23
C ASN A 137 1.59 -14.57 32.63
N ASN A 138 1.63 -15.29 31.52
CA ASN A 138 0.45 -15.76 30.76
C ASN A 138 -0.48 -14.65 30.21
N ARG A 139 0.00 -13.40 30.14
CA ARG A 139 -0.73 -12.27 29.56
C ARG A 139 0.06 -11.65 28.43
N VAL A 140 -0.64 -11.13 27.43
CA VAL A 140 -0.03 -10.42 26.32
C VAL A 140 0.67 -9.16 26.83
N LEU A 141 1.96 -9.09 26.62
CA LEU A 141 2.81 -7.96 26.95
C LEU A 141 2.94 -7.00 25.77
N SER A 142 3.17 -7.53 24.58
CA SER A 142 3.35 -6.72 23.37
C SER A 142 2.87 -7.46 22.14
N VAL A 143 2.47 -6.68 21.14
CA VAL A 143 2.09 -7.17 19.81
C VAL A 143 2.86 -6.33 18.79
N VAL A 144 3.48 -6.99 17.82
CA VAL A 144 4.29 -6.33 16.78
C VAL A 144 3.89 -6.88 15.41
N HIS A 145 3.67 -6.00 14.46
CA HIS A 145 3.48 -6.36 13.05
C HIS A 145 4.85 -6.43 12.37
N GLU A 146 5.28 -7.63 12.06
CA GLU A 146 6.54 -7.88 11.35
C GLU A 146 6.29 -8.03 9.86
N ARG A 147 7.03 -7.26 9.06
CA ARG A 147 6.98 -7.26 7.60
C ARG A 147 8.30 -7.82 7.08
N LEU A 148 8.26 -9.00 6.49
CA LEU A 148 9.44 -9.69 5.96
C LEU A 148 9.44 -9.63 4.43
N PRO A 149 10.50 -9.13 3.80
CA PRO A 149 10.64 -9.23 2.34
C PRO A 149 10.78 -10.69 1.91
N ASN A 150 10.23 -11.02 0.76
CA ASN A 150 10.31 -12.35 0.15
C ASN A 150 11.68 -12.55 -0.51
#